data_fd897d5e1707b30cb02f34b6612b3226
#
_entry.id   fd897d5e1707b30cb02f34b6612b3226
#
_cell.length_a   1.000
_cell.length_b   1.000
_cell.length_c   1.000
_cell.angle_alpha   90.00
_cell.angle_beta   90.00
_cell.angle_gamma   90.00
#
_symmetry.space_group_name_H-M   'P 1'
#
loop_
_entity.id
_entity.type
_entity.pdbx_description
1 polymer ?
#
loop_
_entity_poly.entity_id
_entity_poly.type
_entity_poly.pdbx_seq_one_letter_code
_entity_poly.pdbx_strand_id
1 'polypeptide(L)'
;MTSGLLGYAFNLRDSEVGAFLEMGHGTYDTRTAATTLVGETKGDGKHNYVGFGVYGNYTTPMDWLHVTGYVKGGWLRNEFSVPLAGVKVDFDRTSNYWGAHLGAYGEFQASEKFKSRTFLNYFYDGRESEMHTASGSAEVAGAKFHFASFNSHRAQLGSVFEYAYTADLRPYIALTYEYTFKADAKGRAADQYGDLALDGTDLEGSTGIVSLGWTYQNEARDFEFDAGMNGYAGKRRGISAQLQAAWKF
;
A
#
# COMPACT_ATOMS: atom_id res chain seq x y z
N MET A 1 -9.23 5.68 1.92
CA MET A 1 -8.61 4.60 2.69
C MET A 1 -7.90 5.19 3.89
N THR A 2 -8.10 4.63 5.09
CA THR A 2 -7.41 5.00 6.33
C THR A 2 -6.69 3.77 6.84
N SER A 3 -5.43 3.93 7.25
CA SER A 3 -4.63 2.83 7.80
C SER A 3 -3.86 3.30 9.03
N GLY A 4 -3.57 2.38 9.93
CA GLY A 4 -2.76 2.59 11.12
C GLY A 4 -1.72 1.49 11.25
N LEU A 5 -0.58 1.85 11.80
CA LEU A 5 0.51 0.94 12.13
C LEU A 5 0.97 1.25 13.56
N LEU A 6 1.12 0.21 14.36
CA LEU A 6 1.67 0.28 15.72
C LEU A 6 2.81 -0.73 15.82
N GLY A 7 3.98 -0.29 16.20
CA GLY A 7 5.16 -1.15 16.29
C GLY A 7 6.05 -0.86 17.49
N TYR A 8 6.91 -1.81 17.76
CA TYR A 8 7.97 -1.71 18.75
C TYR A 8 9.27 -2.23 18.17
N ALA A 9 10.38 -1.52 18.45
CA ALA A 9 11.70 -1.83 17.96
C ALA A 9 12.76 -1.90 19.07
N PHE A 10 13.76 -2.71 18.82
CA PHE A 10 14.96 -2.85 19.66
C PHE A 10 16.18 -2.41 18.86
N ASN A 11 17.01 -1.58 19.46
CA ASN A 11 18.30 -1.19 18.89
C ASN A 11 19.38 -2.20 19.29
N LEU A 12 20.08 -2.75 18.31
CA LEU A 12 21.16 -3.72 18.42
C LEU A 12 22.39 -3.14 17.72
N ARG A 13 23.28 -2.43 18.45
CA ARG A 13 24.46 -1.78 17.87
C ARG A 13 24.18 -1.10 16.52
N ASP A 14 24.51 -1.79 15.42
CA ASP A 14 24.39 -1.30 14.04
C ASP A 14 23.04 -1.69 13.39
N SER A 15 22.11 -2.25 14.15
CA SER A 15 20.83 -2.75 13.65
C SER A 15 19.68 -2.31 14.53
N GLU A 16 18.54 -2.08 13.91
CA GLU A 16 17.26 -1.98 14.57
C GLU A 16 16.37 -3.12 14.08
N VAL A 17 15.73 -3.85 14.98
CA VAL A 17 14.76 -4.90 14.63
C VAL A 17 13.48 -4.66 15.40
N GLY A 18 12.35 -4.89 14.77
CA GLY A 18 11.07 -4.65 15.39
C GLY A 18 9.95 -5.47 14.82
N ALA A 19 8.81 -5.40 15.50
CA ALA A 19 7.56 -5.98 15.06
C ALA A 19 6.48 -4.91 15.03
N PHE A 20 5.48 -5.10 14.17
CA PHE A 20 4.38 -4.18 14.03
C PHE A 20 3.06 -4.90 13.76
N LEU A 21 1.98 -4.23 14.15
CA LEU A 21 0.62 -4.52 13.77
C LEU A 21 0.17 -3.47 12.77
N GLU A 22 -0.54 -3.88 11.73
CA GLU A 22 -1.18 -2.96 10.80
C GLU A 22 -2.68 -3.22 10.72
N MET A 23 -3.44 -2.17 10.49
CA MET A 23 -4.88 -2.25 10.25
C MET A 23 -5.30 -1.16 9.28
N GLY A 24 -6.37 -1.40 8.55
CA GLY A 24 -6.90 -0.38 7.67
C GLY A 24 -8.32 -0.64 7.22
N HIS A 25 -8.95 0.45 6.83
CA HIS A 25 -10.29 0.49 6.28
C HIS A 25 -10.31 1.36 5.03
N GLY A 26 -11.02 0.93 4.01
CA GLY A 26 -11.22 1.72 2.81
C GLY A 26 -12.57 1.44 2.16
N THR A 27 -13.04 2.43 1.43
CA THR A 27 -14.20 2.30 0.54
C THR A 27 -13.74 2.62 -0.87
N TYR A 28 -14.37 2.01 -1.85
CA TYR A 28 -14.12 2.26 -3.25
C TYR A 28 -15.39 2.10 -4.07
N ASP A 29 -15.49 2.89 -5.12
CA ASP A 29 -16.56 2.77 -6.10
C ASP A 29 -15.97 2.25 -7.40
N THR A 30 -16.68 1.35 -8.06
CA THR A 30 -16.34 0.87 -9.39
C THR A 30 -17.38 1.36 -10.39
N ARG A 31 -16.93 1.67 -11.59
CA ARG A 31 -17.81 2.06 -12.68
C ARG A 31 -17.38 1.35 -13.94
N THR A 32 -18.28 0.58 -14.50
CA THR A 32 -18.09 -0.08 -15.79
C THR A 32 -18.87 0.69 -16.83
N ALA A 33 -18.22 1.10 -17.91
CA ALA A 33 -18.85 1.84 -19.00
C ALA A 33 -19.97 1.00 -19.64
N ALA A 34 -21.02 1.67 -20.10
CA ALA A 34 -22.09 1.05 -20.85
C ALA A 34 -21.55 0.37 -22.13
N THR A 35 -21.99 -0.85 -22.35
CA THR A 35 -21.80 -1.58 -23.62
C THR A 35 -23.11 -1.60 -24.41
N THR A 36 -23.07 -2.10 -25.65
CA THR A 36 -24.28 -2.24 -26.48
C THR A 36 -25.35 -3.17 -25.87
N LEU A 37 -24.97 -4.01 -24.92
CA LEU A 37 -25.84 -5.01 -24.31
C LEU A 37 -26.17 -4.72 -22.83
N VAL A 38 -25.32 -3.99 -22.14
CA VAL A 38 -25.46 -3.70 -20.70
C VAL A 38 -25.22 -2.21 -20.45
N GLY A 39 -26.13 -1.56 -19.74
CA GLY A 39 -25.99 -0.17 -19.33
C GLY A 39 -24.79 0.05 -18.39
N GLU A 40 -24.47 1.32 -18.09
CA GLU A 40 -23.45 1.65 -17.09
C GLU A 40 -23.77 0.95 -15.75
N THR A 41 -22.80 0.23 -15.23
CA THR A 41 -22.90 -0.47 -13.94
C THR A 41 -22.00 0.19 -12.92
N LYS A 42 -22.56 0.50 -11.75
CA LYS A 42 -21.82 1.06 -10.59
C LYS A 42 -21.83 0.02 -9.48
N GLY A 43 -20.67 -0.25 -8.94
CA GLY A 43 -20.52 -1.09 -7.75
C GLY A 43 -19.81 -0.31 -6.65
N ASP A 44 -20.13 -0.61 -5.42
CA ASP A 44 -19.49 -0.07 -4.23
C ASP A 44 -18.85 -1.20 -3.43
N GLY A 45 -17.72 -0.90 -2.80
CA GLY A 45 -17.00 -1.87 -2.02
C GLY A 45 -16.35 -1.26 -0.79
N LYS A 46 -16.11 -2.15 0.16
CA LYS A 46 -15.37 -1.85 1.39
C LYS A 46 -14.30 -2.91 1.57
N HIS A 47 -13.16 -2.49 2.09
CA HIS A 47 -12.15 -3.43 2.52
C HIS A 47 -11.65 -3.08 3.92
N ASN A 48 -11.44 -4.11 4.73
CA ASN A 48 -10.86 -4.03 6.05
C ASN A 48 -9.70 -5.01 6.10
N TYR A 49 -8.59 -4.62 6.66
CA TYR A 49 -7.48 -5.53 6.87
C TYR A 49 -6.87 -5.38 8.25
N VAL A 50 -6.29 -6.46 8.72
CA VAL A 50 -5.45 -6.53 9.90
C VAL A 50 -4.30 -7.47 9.63
N GLY A 51 -3.11 -7.11 10.07
CA GLY A 51 -1.92 -7.90 9.87
C GLY A 51 -0.82 -7.59 10.86
N PHE A 52 0.22 -8.35 10.77
CA PHE A 52 1.42 -8.19 11.57
C PHE A 52 2.66 -8.39 10.70
N GLY A 53 3.77 -7.84 11.15
CA GLY A 53 5.03 -7.99 10.45
C GLY A 53 6.22 -7.79 11.37
N VAL A 54 7.38 -8.12 10.82
CA VAL A 54 8.67 -7.83 11.43
C VAL A 54 9.51 -7.03 10.46
N TYR A 55 10.31 -6.13 10.98
CA TYR A 55 11.20 -5.31 10.18
C TYR A 55 12.61 -5.26 10.77
N GLY A 56 13.56 -4.90 9.93
CA GLY A 56 14.92 -4.63 10.31
C GLY A 56 15.51 -3.47 9.53
N ASN A 57 16.41 -2.76 10.17
CA ASN A 57 17.25 -1.74 9.58
C ASN A 57 18.69 -2.00 10.04
N TYR A 58 19.61 -2.03 9.11
CA TYR A 58 21.03 -2.29 9.33
C TYR A 58 21.86 -1.15 8.78
N THR A 59 22.67 -0.53 9.65
CA THR A 59 23.71 0.44 9.25
C THR A 59 24.93 -0.34 8.80
N THR A 60 25.30 -0.22 7.54
CA THR A 60 26.47 -0.93 7.02
C THR A 60 27.78 -0.33 7.59
N PRO A 61 28.94 -1.01 7.46
CA PRO A 61 30.23 -0.43 7.82
C PRO A 61 30.58 0.89 7.10
N MET A 62 29.84 1.21 6.05
CA MET A 62 29.82 2.54 5.44
C MET A 62 28.73 3.36 6.12
N ASP A 63 28.99 4.05 7.18
CA ASP A 63 28.04 4.75 8.07
C ASP A 63 26.92 5.54 7.35
N TRP A 64 27.14 5.92 6.10
CA TRP A 64 26.17 6.64 5.26
C TRP A 64 25.16 5.73 4.54
N LEU A 65 25.38 4.40 4.51
CA LEU A 65 24.55 3.44 3.78
C LEU A 65 23.81 2.51 4.74
N HIS A 66 22.50 2.43 4.58
CA HIS A 66 21.61 1.61 5.39
C HIS A 66 20.84 0.64 4.51
N VAL A 67 20.56 -0.55 5.03
CA VAL A 67 19.70 -1.56 4.41
C VAL A 67 18.50 -1.79 5.29
N THR A 68 17.31 -1.78 4.72
CA THR A 68 16.06 -1.95 5.46
C THR A 68 15.18 -3.00 4.79
N GLY A 69 14.36 -3.66 5.57
CA GLY A 69 13.41 -4.63 5.05
C GLY A 69 12.34 -5.00 6.05
N TYR A 70 11.23 -5.53 5.54
CA TYR A 70 10.19 -6.15 6.36
C TYR A 70 9.56 -7.33 5.63
N VAL A 71 8.94 -8.20 6.42
CA VAL A 71 7.96 -9.17 5.95
C VAL A 71 6.69 -9.03 6.79
N LYS A 72 5.55 -9.18 6.17
CA LYS A 72 4.25 -9.03 6.81
C LYS A 72 3.22 -10.00 6.25
N GLY A 73 2.16 -10.25 7.01
CA GLY A 73 1.02 -11.03 6.58
C GLY A 73 -0.20 -10.77 7.44
N GLY A 74 -1.37 -11.12 6.94
CA GLY A 74 -2.60 -10.87 7.64
C GLY A 74 -3.83 -11.28 6.84
N TRP A 75 -4.96 -10.73 7.24
CA TRP A 75 -6.27 -10.99 6.68
C TRP A 75 -6.88 -9.71 6.11
N LEU A 76 -7.44 -9.85 4.92
CA LEU A 76 -8.15 -8.81 4.20
C LEU A 76 -9.60 -9.26 3.97
N ARG A 77 -10.56 -8.54 4.54
CA ARG A 77 -11.97 -8.73 4.26
C ARG A 77 -12.42 -7.73 3.21
N ASN A 78 -12.96 -8.24 2.12
CA ASN A 78 -13.58 -7.48 1.04
C ASN A 78 -15.09 -7.70 1.05
N GLU A 79 -15.84 -6.61 1.07
CA GLU A 79 -17.28 -6.57 0.83
C GLU A 79 -17.51 -5.77 -0.45
N PHE A 80 -18.17 -6.34 -1.43
CA PHE A 80 -18.43 -5.68 -2.70
C PHE A 80 -19.86 -5.95 -3.16
N SER A 81 -20.51 -4.93 -3.66
CA SER A 81 -21.88 -4.96 -4.12
C SER A 81 -21.96 -4.38 -5.51
N VAL A 82 -22.60 -5.11 -6.43
CA VAL A 82 -22.79 -4.67 -7.81
C VAL A 82 -24.15 -5.11 -8.35
N PRO A 83 -24.91 -4.24 -9.06
CA PRO A 83 -26.09 -4.65 -9.80
C PRO A 83 -25.67 -5.34 -11.11
N LEU A 84 -26.01 -6.61 -11.26
CA LEU A 84 -25.87 -7.38 -12.50
C LEU A 84 -27.25 -7.71 -13.06
N ALA A 85 -27.54 -7.29 -14.30
CA ALA A 85 -28.83 -7.49 -14.95
C ALA A 85 -30.05 -7.05 -14.09
N GLY A 86 -29.91 -5.96 -13.32
CA GLY A 86 -30.98 -5.45 -12.46
C GLY A 86 -31.09 -6.14 -11.09
N VAL A 87 -30.22 -7.11 -10.80
CA VAL A 87 -30.14 -7.84 -9.53
C VAL A 87 -28.92 -7.40 -8.76
N LYS A 88 -29.11 -7.08 -7.48
CA LYS A 88 -27.99 -6.78 -6.60
C LYS A 88 -27.27 -8.07 -6.20
N VAL A 89 -25.96 -8.13 -6.48
CA VAL A 89 -25.10 -9.24 -6.10
C VAL A 89 -24.12 -8.72 -5.07
N ASP A 90 -24.08 -9.36 -3.91
CA ASP A 90 -23.21 -9.02 -2.80
C ASP A 90 -22.12 -10.10 -2.64
N PHE A 91 -20.90 -9.65 -2.47
CA PHE A 91 -19.74 -10.50 -2.18
C PHE A 91 -19.15 -10.09 -0.85
N ASP A 92 -18.89 -11.06 0.03
CA ASP A 92 -18.21 -10.88 1.31
C ASP A 92 -17.21 -12.03 1.50
N ARG A 93 -15.93 -11.71 1.58
CA ARG A 93 -14.88 -12.70 1.73
C ARG A 93 -13.68 -12.16 2.52
N THR A 94 -13.05 -13.09 3.24
CA THR A 94 -11.76 -12.87 3.87
C THR A 94 -10.72 -13.71 3.15
N SER A 95 -9.60 -13.09 2.78
CA SER A 95 -8.44 -13.73 2.16
C SER A 95 -7.17 -13.42 2.95
N ASN A 96 -6.17 -14.28 2.85
CA ASN A 96 -4.85 -13.99 3.38
C ASN A 96 -4.09 -13.08 2.42
N TYR A 97 -3.33 -12.14 2.99
CA TYR A 97 -2.37 -11.36 2.25
C TYR A 97 -0.99 -11.43 2.90
N TRP A 98 0.03 -11.15 2.13
CA TRP A 98 1.43 -11.08 2.57
C TRP A 98 2.16 -9.97 1.83
N GLY A 99 3.26 -9.54 2.39
CA GLY A 99 4.12 -8.54 1.77
C GLY A 99 5.55 -8.66 2.26
N ALA A 100 6.46 -8.24 1.41
CA ALA A 100 7.86 -8.10 1.73
C ALA A 100 8.42 -6.80 1.12
N HIS A 101 9.39 -6.23 1.81
CA HIS A 101 10.13 -5.07 1.37
C HIS A 101 11.61 -5.30 1.59
N LEU A 102 12.40 -4.87 0.64
CA LEU A 102 13.84 -4.73 0.75
C LEU A 102 14.24 -3.38 0.18
N GLY A 103 15.03 -2.62 0.91
CA GLY A 103 15.49 -1.31 0.50
C GLY A 103 16.88 -0.99 0.97
N ALA A 104 17.46 0.00 0.34
CA ALA A 104 18.71 0.62 0.79
C ALA A 104 18.57 2.14 0.67
N TYR A 105 19.17 2.86 1.59
CA TYR A 105 19.23 4.31 1.51
C TYR A 105 20.59 4.83 1.95
N GLY A 106 21.00 5.91 1.30
CA GLY A 106 22.22 6.66 1.66
C GLY A 106 21.86 8.03 2.19
N GLU A 107 22.54 8.45 3.26
CA GLU A 107 22.37 9.76 3.87
C GLU A 107 23.57 10.66 3.60
N PHE A 108 23.32 11.88 3.18
CA PHE A 108 24.33 12.87 2.82
C PHE A 108 24.05 14.20 3.53
N GLN A 109 24.99 14.66 4.31
CA GLN A 109 24.93 15.95 4.97
C GLN A 109 25.68 16.98 4.10
N ALA A 110 24.94 17.82 3.36
CA ALA A 110 25.55 18.83 2.50
C ALA A 110 25.97 20.09 3.28
N SER A 111 25.29 20.38 4.40
CA SER A 111 25.66 21.46 5.34
C SER A 111 25.03 21.15 6.71
N GLU A 112 25.34 21.96 7.73
CA GLU A 112 24.72 21.83 9.07
C GLU A 112 23.18 21.87 9.02
N LYS A 113 22.60 22.54 8.04
CA LYS A 113 21.16 22.71 7.89
C LYS A 113 20.52 21.85 6.80
N PHE A 114 21.29 21.27 5.90
CA PHE A 114 20.76 20.57 4.73
C PHE A 114 21.23 19.13 4.70
N LYS A 115 20.26 18.21 4.76
CA LYS A 115 20.45 16.77 4.66
C LYS A 115 19.67 16.22 3.47
N SER A 116 20.24 15.25 2.78
CA SER A 116 19.52 14.48 1.77
C SER A 116 19.64 13.00 2.04
N ARG A 117 18.57 12.26 1.71
CA ARG A 117 18.52 10.79 1.77
C ARG A 117 18.03 10.27 0.46
N THR A 118 18.86 9.51 -0.24
CA THR A 118 18.49 8.84 -1.49
C THR A 118 18.26 7.37 -1.22
N PHE A 119 17.19 6.81 -1.77
CA PHE A 119 16.79 5.43 -1.50
C PHE A 119 16.38 4.67 -2.75
N LEU A 120 16.57 3.36 -2.68
CA LEU A 120 16.03 2.37 -3.62
C LEU A 120 15.26 1.33 -2.81
N ASN A 121 13.99 1.14 -3.13
CA ASN A 121 13.11 0.19 -2.47
C ASN A 121 12.51 -0.80 -3.47
N TYR A 122 12.34 -2.03 -3.05
CA TYR A 122 11.58 -3.05 -3.76
C TYR A 122 10.50 -3.61 -2.85
N PHE A 123 9.29 -3.71 -3.37
CA PHE A 123 8.11 -4.23 -2.66
C PHE A 123 7.53 -5.41 -3.42
N TYR A 124 7.18 -6.43 -2.67
CA TYR A 124 6.37 -7.55 -3.10
C TYR A 124 5.12 -7.63 -2.23
N ASP A 125 3.95 -7.59 -2.84
CA ASP A 125 2.68 -7.76 -2.16
C ASP A 125 1.90 -8.88 -2.84
N GLY A 126 1.25 -9.74 -2.07
CA GLY A 126 0.48 -10.87 -2.56
C GLY A 126 -0.82 -11.07 -1.79
N ARG A 127 -1.78 -11.71 -2.46
CA ARG A 127 -3.06 -12.12 -1.89
C ARG A 127 -3.48 -13.45 -2.49
N GLU A 128 -4.13 -14.29 -1.68
CA GLU A 128 -4.72 -15.56 -2.14
C GLU A 128 -5.78 -15.37 -3.23
N SER A 129 -6.02 -16.46 -3.97
CA SER A 129 -7.18 -16.56 -4.83
C SER A 129 -8.46 -16.67 -3.99
N GLU A 130 -9.54 -16.11 -4.50
CA GLU A 130 -10.85 -16.14 -3.84
C GLU A 130 -11.89 -16.77 -4.76
N MET A 131 -12.78 -17.56 -4.17
CA MET A 131 -13.95 -18.09 -4.86
C MET A 131 -15.21 -17.63 -4.13
N HIS A 132 -16.08 -16.97 -4.86
CA HIS A 132 -17.36 -16.49 -4.37
C HIS A 132 -18.49 -17.23 -5.09
N THR A 133 -19.53 -17.56 -4.33
CA THR A 133 -20.80 -17.99 -4.93
C THR A 133 -21.80 -16.86 -4.77
N ALA A 134 -22.36 -16.39 -5.85
CA ALA A 134 -23.32 -15.31 -5.81
C ALA A 134 -24.55 -15.72 -5.00
N SER A 135 -24.96 -14.84 -4.11
CA SER A 135 -26.25 -14.89 -3.43
C SER A 135 -27.13 -13.78 -3.98
N GLY A 136 -28.38 -14.03 -4.22
CA GLY A 136 -29.31 -13.07 -4.82
C GLY A 136 -30.58 -13.75 -5.35
N SER A 137 -31.19 -13.16 -6.39
CA SER A 137 -32.37 -13.78 -7.05
C SER A 137 -32.01 -15.10 -7.72
N ALA A 138 -33.04 -15.88 -8.07
CA ALA A 138 -32.90 -17.18 -8.72
C ALA A 138 -32.07 -17.13 -10.03
N GLU A 139 -32.03 -15.98 -10.69
CA GLU A 139 -31.32 -15.78 -11.96
C GLU A 139 -29.80 -15.74 -11.81
N VAL A 140 -29.26 -15.33 -10.64
CA VAL A 140 -27.84 -15.25 -10.36
C VAL A 140 -27.39 -16.19 -9.23
N ALA A 141 -28.34 -16.83 -8.54
CA ALA A 141 -28.02 -17.75 -7.45
C ALA A 141 -27.21 -18.94 -7.96
N GLY A 142 -26.06 -19.17 -7.34
CA GLY A 142 -25.16 -20.25 -7.69
C GLY A 142 -24.09 -19.90 -8.73
N ALA A 143 -24.11 -18.71 -9.34
CA ALA A 143 -23.01 -18.24 -10.17
C ALA A 143 -21.71 -18.16 -9.33
N LYS A 144 -20.62 -18.69 -9.88
CA LYS A 144 -19.33 -18.75 -9.21
C LYS A 144 -18.40 -17.71 -9.80
N PHE A 145 -17.80 -16.92 -8.93
CA PHE A 145 -16.79 -15.93 -9.28
C PHE A 145 -15.46 -16.38 -8.68
N HIS A 146 -14.49 -16.60 -9.52
CA HIS A 146 -13.12 -16.94 -9.11
C HIS A 146 -12.20 -15.76 -9.41
N PHE A 147 -11.62 -15.17 -8.37
CA PHE A 147 -10.57 -14.18 -8.49
C PHE A 147 -9.23 -14.88 -8.27
N ALA A 148 -8.36 -14.81 -9.24
CA ALA A 148 -7.02 -15.39 -9.15
C ALA A 148 -6.21 -14.73 -8.02
N SER A 149 -5.17 -15.43 -7.56
CA SER A 149 -4.19 -14.82 -6.66
C SER A 149 -3.62 -13.55 -7.28
N PHE A 150 -3.47 -12.53 -6.45
CA PHE A 150 -2.86 -11.27 -6.86
C PHE A 150 -1.42 -11.22 -6.37
N ASN A 151 -0.51 -10.81 -7.25
CA ASN A 151 0.89 -10.55 -6.92
C ASN A 151 1.30 -9.21 -7.55
N SER A 152 1.94 -8.37 -6.75
CA SER A 152 2.46 -7.08 -7.18
C SER A 152 3.94 -6.96 -6.89
N HIS A 153 4.68 -6.48 -7.85
CA HIS A 153 6.12 -6.22 -7.76
C HIS A 153 6.36 -4.75 -8.11
N ARG A 154 6.91 -3.98 -7.18
CA ARG A 154 7.18 -2.55 -7.36
C ARG A 154 8.58 -2.19 -6.94
N ALA A 155 9.21 -1.29 -7.69
CA ALA A 155 10.43 -0.62 -7.28
C ALA A 155 10.21 0.89 -7.17
N GLN A 156 10.92 1.51 -6.22
CA GLN A 156 10.93 2.95 -6.03
C GLN A 156 12.37 3.43 -5.95
N LEU A 157 12.68 4.50 -6.67
CA LEU A 157 13.91 5.27 -6.54
C LEU A 157 13.52 6.70 -6.20
N GLY A 158 14.09 7.27 -5.14
CA GLY A 158 13.73 8.60 -4.72
C GLY A 158 14.77 9.28 -3.86
N SER A 159 14.55 10.57 -3.63
CA SER A 159 15.36 11.38 -2.72
C SER A 159 14.48 12.26 -1.86
N VAL A 160 14.83 12.35 -0.58
CA VAL A 160 14.25 13.25 0.41
C VAL A 160 15.27 14.34 0.68
N PHE A 161 14.84 15.59 0.69
CA PHE A 161 15.63 16.77 0.99
C PHE A 161 15.06 17.44 2.22
N GLU A 162 15.83 17.46 3.30
CA GLU A 162 15.45 18.01 4.59
C GLU A 162 16.23 19.30 4.88
N TYR A 163 15.56 20.29 5.46
CA TYR A 163 16.16 21.54 5.90
C TYR A 163 15.90 21.73 7.40
N ALA A 164 16.97 21.87 8.21
CA ALA A 164 16.87 22.20 9.62
C ALA A 164 16.45 23.67 9.80
N TYR A 165 15.14 23.92 9.83
CA TYR A 165 14.57 25.25 10.02
C TYR A 165 14.85 25.77 11.44
N THR A 166 14.60 24.91 12.45
CA THR A 166 15.02 25.10 13.83
C THR A 166 15.78 23.85 14.31
N ALA A 167 16.23 23.81 15.56
CA ALA A 167 16.83 22.62 16.16
C ALA A 167 15.87 21.41 16.15
N ASP A 168 14.55 21.68 16.28
CA ASP A 168 13.52 20.68 16.50
C ASP A 168 12.65 20.44 15.25
N LEU A 169 12.60 21.39 14.29
CA LEU A 169 11.69 21.35 13.13
C LEU A 169 12.46 21.24 11.82
N ARG A 170 12.15 20.22 11.04
CA ARG A 170 12.78 19.90 9.75
C ARG A 170 11.72 19.71 8.67
N PRO A 171 11.35 20.75 7.92
CA PRO A 171 10.57 20.58 6.70
C PRO A 171 11.34 19.78 5.65
N TYR A 172 10.61 19.02 4.84
CA TYR A 172 11.18 18.22 3.76
C TYR A 172 10.34 18.25 2.49
N ILE A 173 11.01 18.00 1.37
CA ILE A 173 10.43 17.63 0.09
C ILE A 173 11.03 16.30 -0.35
N ALA A 174 10.22 15.41 -0.93
CA ALA A 174 10.72 14.20 -1.55
C ALA A 174 10.20 14.07 -2.97
N LEU A 175 11.06 13.52 -3.83
CA LEU A 175 10.75 13.16 -5.21
C LEU A 175 11.01 11.67 -5.37
N THR A 176 9.99 10.93 -5.83
CA THR A 176 10.09 9.48 -5.99
C THR A 176 9.53 9.07 -7.35
N TYR A 177 10.26 8.22 -8.03
CA TYR A 177 9.79 7.47 -9.18
C TYR A 177 9.46 6.05 -8.74
N GLU A 178 8.26 5.58 -9.03
CA GLU A 178 7.81 4.21 -8.79
C GLU A 178 7.50 3.53 -10.11
N TYR A 179 7.93 2.27 -10.25
CA TYR A 179 7.55 1.41 -11.35
C TYR A 179 6.96 0.10 -10.83
N THR A 180 5.75 -0.22 -11.28
CA THR A 180 5.08 -1.48 -11.01
C THR A 180 5.33 -2.42 -12.19
N PHE A 181 6.11 -3.49 -11.97
CA PHE A 181 6.51 -4.46 -13.01
C PHE A 181 5.41 -5.47 -13.29
N LYS A 182 4.64 -5.81 -12.26
CA LYS A 182 3.57 -6.77 -12.31
C LYS A 182 2.50 -6.42 -11.28
N ALA A 183 1.27 -6.44 -11.69
CA ALA A 183 0.11 -6.26 -10.82
C ALA A 183 -1.14 -6.80 -11.52
N ASP A 184 -1.18 -8.11 -11.73
CA ASP A 184 -2.27 -8.81 -12.40
C ASP A 184 -3.41 -9.11 -11.43
N ALA A 185 -4.59 -8.62 -11.72
CA ALA A 185 -5.83 -8.94 -11.01
C ALA A 185 -6.81 -9.58 -12.00
N LYS A 186 -6.70 -10.88 -12.24
CA LYS A 186 -7.57 -11.62 -13.16
C LYS A 186 -8.69 -12.32 -12.42
N GLY A 187 -9.84 -12.48 -13.07
CA GLY A 187 -10.96 -13.20 -12.54
C GLY A 187 -11.69 -14.02 -13.60
N ARG A 188 -12.63 -14.84 -13.15
CA ARG A 188 -13.51 -15.64 -13.99
C ARG A 188 -14.88 -15.72 -13.33
N ALA A 189 -15.91 -15.47 -14.08
CA ALA A 189 -17.29 -15.74 -13.67
C ALA A 189 -17.78 -16.98 -14.41
N ALA A 190 -18.45 -17.88 -13.71
CA ALA A 190 -19.03 -19.09 -14.28
C ALA A 190 -20.46 -19.30 -13.75
N ASP A 191 -21.38 -19.59 -14.64
CA ASP A 191 -22.75 -19.97 -14.33
C ASP A 191 -23.19 -21.20 -15.16
N GLN A 192 -24.48 -21.56 -15.09
CA GLN A 192 -25.03 -22.67 -15.86
C GLN A 192 -25.05 -22.44 -17.40
N TYR A 193 -24.77 -21.22 -17.85
CA TYR A 193 -24.80 -20.86 -19.28
C TYR A 193 -23.39 -20.72 -19.87
N GLY A 194 -22.34 -20.65 -19.05
CA GLY A 194 -20.98 -20.61 -19.51
C GLY A 194 -19.99 -19.89 -18.57
N ASP A 195 -18.82 -19.66 -19.11
CA ASP A 195 -17.69 -19.02 -18.44
C ASP A 195 -17.37 -17.67 -19.07
N LEU A 196 -17.15 -16.65 -18.25
CA LEU A 196 -16.72 -15.32 -18.66
C LEU A 196 -15.38 -14.98 -17.98
N ALA A 197 -14.38 -14.63 -18.76
CA ALA A 197 -13.15 -14.05 -18.22
C ALA A 197 -13.44 -12.63 -17.74
N LEU A 198 -12.97 -12.31 -16.53
CA LEU A 198 -13.01 -10.97 -15.97
C LEU A 198 -11.61 -10.39 -16.11
N ASP A 199 -11.44 -9.48 -17.03
CA ASP A 199 -10.17 -8.75 -17.18
C ASP A 199 -10.00 -7.82 -15.98
N GLY A 200 -8.88 -8.00 -15.28
CA GLY A 200 -8.52 -7.17 -14.14
C GLY A 200 -8.01 -5.80 -14.58
N THR A 201 -7.97 -4.89 -13.62
CA THR A 201 -7.33 -3.60 -13.84
C THR A 201 -5.83 -3.81 -13.99
N ASP A 202 -5.27 -3.41 -15.12
CA ASP A 202 -3.82 -3.34 -15.32
C ASP A 202 -3.26 -2.20 -14.45
N LEU A 203 -2.45 -2.54 -13.45
CA LEU A 203 -1.79 -1.59 -12.55
C LEU A 203 -0.29 -1.43 -12.87
N GLU A 204 0.20 -2.06 -13.93
CA GLU A 204 1.60 -1.97 -14.35
C GLU A 204 1.92 -0.59 -14.92
N GLY A 205 3.13 -0.11 -14.65
CA GLY A 205 3.63 1.15 -15.19
C GLY A 205 4.18 2.12 -14.16
N SER A 206 4.43 3.33 -14.62
CA SER A 206 5.16 4.38 -13.91
C SER A 206 4.24 5.28 -13.11
N THR A 207 4.72 5.71 -11.93
CA THR A 207 4.09 6.74 -11.09
C THR A 207 5.18 7.67 -10.56
N GLY A 208 5.00 8.97 -10.76
CA GLY A 208 5.76 10.00 -10.05
C GLY A 208 5.08 10.34 -8.73
N ILE A 209 5.86 10.53 -7.67
CA ILE A 209 5.37 10.89 -6.35
C ILE A 209 6.14 12.13 -5.86
N VAL A 210 5.40 13.14 -5.45
CA VAL A 210 5.95 14.31 -4.76
C VAL A 210 5.41 14.31 -3.34
N SER A 211 6.33 14.39 -2.36
CA SER A 211 5.97 14.44 -0.95
C SER A 211 6.42 15.76 -0.35
N LEU A 212 5.58 16.34 0.49
CA LEU A 212 5.87 17.52 1.29
C LEU A 212 5.51 17.24 2.72
N GLY A 213 6.35 17.63 3.66
CA GLY A 213 6.07 17.40 5.07
C GLY A 213 7.08 18.07 5.98
N TRP A 214 6.98 17.71 7.24
CA TRP A 214 7.89 18.18 8.26
C TRP A 214 8.03 17.13 9.37
N THR A 215 9.22 17.05 9.92
CA THR A 215 9.54 16.23 11.09
C THR A 215 9.83 17.16 12.26
N TYR A 216 9.22 16.89 13.40
CA TYR A 216 9.50 17.51 14.68
C TYR A 216 10.20 16.51 15.59
N GLN A 217 11.28 16.92 16.25
CA GLN A 217 11.98 16.12 17.24
C GLN A 217 12.20 17.00 18.49
N ASN A 218 11.79 16.53 19.66
CA ASN A 218 11.98 17.30 20.89
C ASN A 218 13.46 17.42 21.29
N GLU A 219 13.78 18.34 22.19
CA GLU A 219 15.16 18.61 22.65
C GLU A 219 15.85 17.38 23.23
N ALA A 220 15.13 16.52 23.95
CA ALA A 220 15.65 15.27 24.52
C ALA A 220 15.91 14.18 23.46
N ARG A 221 15.37 14.36 22.24
CA ARG A 221 15.41 13.41 21.11
C ARG A 221 14.80 12.04 21.40
N ASP A 222 13.92 12.00 22.39
CA ASP A 222 13.16 10.79 22.76
C ASP A 222 11.75 10.74 22.13
N PHE A 223 11.27 11.84 21.56
CA PHE A 223 10.02 11.93 20.82
C PHE A 223 10.24 12.52 19.44
N GLU A 224 9.67 11.86 18.43
CA GLU A 224 9.67 12.32 17.05
C GLU A 224 8.25 12.29 16.48
N PHE A 225 7.87 13.29 15.73
CA PHE A 225 6.60 13.38 15.04
C PHE A 225 6.82 13.80 13.58
N ASP A 226 6.24 13.05 12.64
CA ASP A 226 6.26 13.35 11.22
C ASP A 226 4.84 13.59 10.70
N ALA A 227 4.69 14.61 9.87
CA ALA A 227 3.46 14.89 9.14
C ALA A 227 3.78 15.18 7.69
N GLY A 228 3.08 14.50 6.78
CA GLY A 228 3.36 14.64 5.36
C GLY A 228 2.14 14.41 4.47
N MET A 229 2.25 14.93 3.25
CA MET A 229 1.30 14.73 2.17
C MET A 229 2.04 14.24 0.93
N ASN A 230 1.43 13.32 0.20
CA ASN A 230 1.97 12.79 -1.05
C ASN A 230 0.98 13.04 -2.19
N GLY A 231 1.48 13.54 -3.31
CA GLY A 231 0.76 13.64 -4.58
C GLY A 231 1.28 12.59 -5.56
N TYR A 232 0.39 11.89 -6.23
CA TYR A 232 0.69 10.82 -7.18
C TYR A 232 0.26 11.20 -8.59
N ALA A 233 1.13 11.00 -9.57
CA ALA A 233 0.85 11.23 -10.98
C ALA A 233 1.41 10.10 -11.85
N GLY A 234 0.58 9.58 -12.76
CA GLY A 234 0.93 8.45 -13.63
C GLY A 234 -0.09 7.32 -13.55
N LYS A 235 0.37 6.10 -13.41
CA LYS A 235 -0.49 4.91 -13.27
C LYS A 235 -1.31 4.96 -11.98
N ARG A 236 -0.72 5.29 -10.85
CA ARG A 236 -1.42 5.73 -9.64
C ARG A 236 -1.65 7.24 -9.71
N ARG A 237 -2.83 7.67 -9.26
CA ARG A 237 -3.22 9.10 -9.19
C ARG A 237 -3.92 9.37 -7.86
N GLY A 238 -3.76 10.57 -7.35
CA GLY A 238 -4.43 11.01 -6.14
C GLY A 238 -3.51 11.67 -5.15
N ILE A 239 -4.01 11.81 -3.93
CA ILE A 239 -3.29 12.37 -2.80
C ILE A 239 -3.42 11.45 -1.59
N SER A 240 -2.42 11.45 -0.71
CA SER A 240 -2.51 10.85 0.62
C SER A 240 -1.88 11.77 1.65
N ALA A 241 -2.27 11.62 2.90
CA ALA A 241 -1.63 12.25 4.05
C ALA A 241 -1.19 11.18 5.03
N GLN A 242 -0.12 11.46 5.76
CA GLN A 242 0.41 10.57 6.78
C GLN A 242 0.77 11.36 8.05
N LEU A 243 0.61 10.69 9.19
CA LEU A 243 1.06 11.16 10.49
C LEU A 243 1.76 9.98 11.16
N GLN A 244 2.92 10.23 11.74
CA GLN A 244 3.69 9.24 12.47
C GLN A 244 4.21 9.85 13.78
N ALA A 245 4.21 9.07 14.84
CA ALA A 245 4.84 9.44 16.10
C ALA A 245 5.68 8.27 16.60
N ALA A 246 6.85 8.56 17.12
CA ALA A 246 7.78 7.59 17.68
C ALA A 246 8.31 8.06 19.05
N TRP A 247 8.41 7.14 20.00
CA TRP A 247 9.02 7.36 21.31
C TRP A 247 10.18 6.40 21.49
N LYS A 248 11.29 6.92 22.03
CA LYS A 248 12.46 6.15 22.43
C LYS A 248 12.47 6.02 23.95
N PHE A 249 12.63 4.83 24.44
CA PHE A 249 12.68 4.50 25.88
C PHE A 249 14.07 4.04 26.28
#